data_53c7d20e361cd8935e7c6ba2e23877e6
#
_entry.id   53c7d20e361cd8935e7c6ba2e23877e6
#
_cell.length_a   1.000
_cell.length_b   1.000
_cell.length_c   1.000
_cell.angle_alpha   90.00
_cell.angle_beta   90.00
_cell.angle_gamma   90.00
#
_symmetry.space_group_name_H-M   'P 1'
#
loop_
_entity.id
_entity.type
_entity.pdbx_description
1 polymer ?
#
loop_
_entity_poly.entity_id
_entity_poly.type
_entity_poly.pdbx_seq_one_letter_code
_entity_poly.pdbx_strand_id
1 'polypeptide(L)'
;MSDARLEDVFRIFDEARQLAPYNSATSLQVTVAALSGMIWAIENPAAGVVEPDEIDFRRNLEICLPYLGPVVGKYTDWTPLFDRGRLFPEDLDESDPWQFKNIRVL
;
A
#
# COMPACT_ATOMS: atom_id res chain seq x y z
N MET A 1 -20.85 -10.94 -1.84
CA MET A 1 -19.98 -10.38 -0.78
C MET A 1 -20.57 -10.82 0.55
N SER A 2 -19.80 -11.41 1.45
CA SER A 2 -20.35 -11.87 2.75
C SER A 2 -20.65 -10.66 3.65
N ASP A 3 -21.69 -10.77 4.50
CA ASP A 3 -22.11 -9.70 5.42
C ASP A 3 -20.95 -9.19 6.29
N ALA A 4 -20.08 -10.10 6.73
CA ALA A 4 -18.87 -9.74 7.50
C ALA A 4 -17.93 -8.76 6.78
N ARG A 5 -17.81 -8.82 5.45
CA ARG A 5 -17.00 -7.87 4.69
C ARG A 5 -17.63 -6.48 4.59
N LEU A 6 -18.96 -6.40 4.60
CA LEU A 6 -19.67 -5.13 4.63
C LEU A 6 -19.50 -4.43 5.98
N GLU A 7 -19.62 -5.17 7.08
CA GLU A 7 -19.38 -4.64 8.43
C GLU A 7 -17.97 -4.09 8.60
N ASP A 8 -16.95 -4.80 8.08
CA ASP A 8 -15.57 -4.32 8.11
C ASP A 8 -15.39 -3.02 7.31
N VAL A 9 -16.05 -2.89 6.16
CA VAL A 9 -16.00 -1.67 5.35
C VAL A 9 -16.62 -0.49 6.10
N PHE A 10 -17.79 -0.66 6.70
CA PHE A 10 -18.45 0.40 7.48
C PHE A 10 -17.60 0.82 8.68
N ARG A 11 -17.00 -0.12 9.38
CA ARG A 11 -16.10 0.18 10.50
C ARG A 11 -14.92 1.05 10.06
N ILE A 12 -14.27 0.75 8.92
CA ILE A 12 -13.17 1.55 8.39
C ILE A 12 -13.62 2.99 8.09
N PHE A 13 -14.81 3.18 7.54
CA PHE A 13 -15.37 4.51 7.31
C PHE A 13 -15.60 5.29 8.60
N ASP A 14 -16.14 4.63 9.61
CA ASP A 14 -16.44 5.27 10.89
C ASP A 14 -15.16 5.63 11.65
N GLU A 15 -14.16 4.75 11.66
CA GLU A 15 -12.84 5.00 12.25
C GLU A 15 -12.16 6.20 11.57
N ALA A 16 -12.15 6.26 10.23
CA ALA A 16 -11.57 7.39 9.51
C ALA A 16 -12.28 8.72 9.82
N ARG A 17 -13.61 8.71 9.95
CA ARG A 17 -14.40 9.90 10.31
C ARG A 17 -14.20 10.36 11.75
N GLN A 18 -13.91 9.45 12.67
CA GLN A 18 -13.55 9.81 14.05
C GLN A 18 -12.22 10.55 14.11
N LEU A 19 -11.24 10.12 13.28
CA LEU A 19 -9.93 10.77 13.19
C LEU A 19 -9.97 12.10 12.44
N ALA A 20 -10.72 12.15 11.34
CA ALA A 20 -10.82 13.30 10.47
C ALA A 20 -12.26 13.44 9.92
N PRO A 21 -13.15 14.18 10.63
CA PRO A 21 -14.52 14.44 10.18
C PRO A 21 -14.55 14.97 8.74
N TYR A 22 -15.51 14.52 7.96
CA TYR A 22 -15.69 14.88 6.54
C TYR A 22 -14.66 14.31 5.56
N ASN A 23 -13.74 13.44 6.02
CA ASN A 23 -12.80 12.74 5.15
C ASN A 23 -13.19 11.26 4.95
N SER A 24 -12.76 10.70 3.82
CA SER A 24 -12.78 9.26 3.59
C SER A 24 -11.48 8.62 4.11
N ALA A 25 -11.49 7.30 4.28
CA ALA A 25 -10.27 6.57 4.62
C ALA A 25 -9.14 6.78 3.58
N THR A 26 -9.49 6.83 2.30
CA THR A 26 -8.53 7.10 1.23
C THR A 26 -7.95 8.51 1.32
N SER A 27 -8.79 9.52 1.54
CA SER A 27 -8.31 10.91 1.70
C SER A 27 -7.39 11.05 2.91
N LEU A 28 -7.74 10.39 4.02
CA LEU A 28 -6.93 10.40 5.24
C LEU A 28 -5.56 9.76 5.00
N GLN A 29 -5.51 8.63 4.30
CA GLN A 29 -4.29 7.92 3.96
C GLN A 29 -3.34 8.79 3.12
N VAL A 30 -3.86 9.45 2.09
CA VAL A 30 -3.06 10.35 1.24
C VAL A 30 -2.57 11.57 2.03
N THR A 31 -3.45 12.17 2.82
CA THR A 31 -3.12 13.38 3.59
C THR A 31 -2.06 13.10 4.66
N VAL A 32 -2.13 11.96 5.34
CA VAL A 32 -1.14 11.62 6.37
C VAL A 32 0.23 11.31 5.77
N ALA A 33 0.29 10.77 4.56
CA ALA A 33 1.55 10.58 3.85
C ALA A 33 2.21 11.94 3.55
N ALA A 34 1.45 12.93 3.08
CA ALA A 34 1.96 14.27 2.88
C ALA A 34 2.39 14.95 4.20
N LEU A 35 1.61 14.77 5.26
CA LEU A 35 1.94 15.29 6.60
C LEU A 35 3.25 14.68 7.12
N SER A 36 3.45 13.38 6.95
CA SER A 36 4.68 12.71 7.41
C SER A 36 5.91 13.23 6.68
N GLY A 37 5.80 13.49 5.37
CA GLY A 37 6.86 14.11 4.58
C GLY A 37 7.20 15.53 5.06
N MET A 38 6.19 16.33 5.39
CA MET A 38 6.39 17.68 5.95
C MET A 38 7.05 17.65 7.33
N ILE A 39 6.65 16.74 8.21
CA ILE A 39 7.28 16.57 9.53
C ILE A 39 8.74 16.15 9.36
N TRP A 40 8.99 15.17 8.50
CA TRP A 40 10.35 14.72 8.21
C TRP A 40 11.24 15.86 7.68
N ALA A 41 10.72 16.70 6.79
CA ALA A 41 11.45 17.86 6.26
C ALA A 41 11.80 18.89 7.35
N ILE A 42 10.91 19.12 8.31
CA ILE A 42 11.16 19.99 9.46
C ILE A 42 12.25 19.39 10.37
N GLU A 43 12.23 18.08 10.55
CA GLU A 43 13.20 17.36 11.37
C GLU A 43 14.58 17.27 10.68
N ASN A 44 14.64 17.41 9.34
CA ASN A 44 15.86 17.27 8.55
C ASN A 44 16.14 18.49 7.63
N PRO A 45 16.24 19.71 8.16
CA PRO A 45 16.29 20.94 7.38
C PRO A 45 17.52 21.07 6.46
N ALA A 46 18.55 20.30 6.71
CA ALA A 46 19.81 20.30 5.92
C ALA A 46 19.85 19.19 4.85
N ALA A 47 18.81 18.39 4.70
CA ALA A 47 18.80 17.26 3.76
C ALA A 47 18.78 17.68 2.28
N GLY A 48 18.38 18.92 1.99
CA GLY A 48 18.27 19.40 0.61
C GLY A 48 17.02 18.89 -0.10
N VAL A 49 17.13 18.62 -1.40
CA VAL A 49 16.07 18.00 -2.19
C VAL A 49 16.14 16.50 -2.01
N VAL A 50 15.07 15.89 -1.56
CA VAL A 50 14.97 14.46 -1.23
C VAL A 50 13.72 13.89 -1.89
N GLU A 51 13.86 12.74 -2.53
CA GLU A 51 12.73 12.00 -3.09
C GLU A 51 12.07 11.11 -2.05
N PRO A 52 10.80 10.73 -2.20
CA PRO A 52 10.05 9.96 -1.20
C PRO A 52 10.69 8.63 -0.80
N ASP A 53 11.40 7.96 -1.69
CA ASP A 53 12.10 6.69 -1.47
C ASP A 53 13.44 6.84 -0.72
N GLU A 54 13.95 8.06 -0.60
CA GLU A 54 15.15 8.38 0.18
C GLU A 54 14.83 8.72 1.64
N ILE A 55 13.55 8.95 1.96
CA ILE A 55 13.09 9.27 3.31
C ILE A 55 13.16 8.03 4.21
N ASP A 56 13.55 8.20 5.48
CA ASP A 56 13.49 7.12 6.46
C ASP A 56 12.06 6.60 6.63
N PHE A 57 11.80 5.43 6.02
CA PHE A 57 10.47 4.81 6.05
C PHE A 57 10.00 4.48 7.47
N ARG A 58 10.89 4.20 8.42
CA ARG A 58 10.53 3.89 9.81
C ARG A 58 9.91 5.11 10.48
N ARG A 59 10.58 6.27 10.31
CA ARG A 59 10.05 7.53 10.84
C ARG A 59 8.70 7.89 10.20
N ASN A 60 8.57 7.71 8.89
CA ASN A 60 7.31 7.92 8.20
C ASN A 60 6.21 7.00 8.72
N LEU A 61 6.49 5.72 8.92
CA LEU A 61 5.51 4.77 9.46
C LEU A 61 5.09 5.13 10.88
N GLU A 62 5.99 5.56 11.76
CA GLU A 62 5.64 6.03 13.11
C GLU A 62 4.58 7.13 13.07
N ILE A 63 4.70 8.07 12.13
CA ILE A 63 3.75 9.17 11.95
C ILE A 63 2.45 8.69 11.33
N CYS A 64 2.52 7.80 10.34
CA CYS A 64 1.36 7.38 9.55
C CYS A 64 0.51 6.30 10.22
N LEU A 65 1.11 5.34 10.94
CA LEU A 65 0.42 4.18 11.48
C LEU A 65 -0.85 4.48 12.28
N PRO A 66 -0.92 5.54 13.10
CA PRO A 66 -2.14 5.89 13.83
C PRO A 66 -3.35 6.20 12.92
N TYR A 67 -3.12 6.47 11.64
CA TYR A 67 -4.13 6.89 10.67
C TYR A 67 -4.40 5.86 9.56
N LEU A 68 -3.59 4.80 9.48
CA LEU A 68 -3.68 3.82 8.40
C LEU A 68 -4.57 2.60 8.73
N GLY A 69 -4.96 2.45 9.99
CA GLY A 69 -5.59 1.22 10.45
C GLY A 69 -4.60 0.03 10.45
N PRO A 70 -5.07 -1.21 10.51
CA PRO A 70 -4.21 -2.38 10.55
C PRO A 70 -3.37 -2.54 9.28
N VAL A 71 -2.06 -2.39 9.40
CA VAL A 71 -1.10 -2.67 8.31
C VAL A 71 -0.52 -4.06 8.53
N VAL A 72 -0.80 -4.96 7.60
CA VAL A 72 -0.39 -6.37 7.72
C VAL A 72 0.41 -6.77 6.49
N GLY A 73 1.65 -7.19 6.69
CA GLY A 73 2.48 -7.84 5.68
C GLY A 73 2.45 -9.36 5.87
N LYS A 74 2.18 -10.09 4.79
CA LYS A 74 2.24 -11.56 4.78
C LYS A 74 3.10 -12.02 3.61
N TYR A 75 4.01 -12.93 3.87
CA TYR A 75 4.70 -13.64 2.80
C TYR A 75 3.73 -14.58 2.09
N THR A 76 3.90 -14.70 0.81
CA THR A 76 3.15 -15.62 -0.05
C THR A 76 4.12 -16.30 -1.01
N ASP A 77 3.82 -17.52 -1.38
CA ASP A 77 4.48 -18.28 -2.44
C ASP A 77 3.85 -18.05 -3.82
N TRP A 78 2.83 -17.19 -3.90
CA TRP A 78 2.22 -16.81 -5.15
C TRP A 78 3.23 -16.15 -6.11
N THR A 79 3.19 -16.57 -7.37
CA THR A 79 3.95 -15.94 -8.45
C THR A 79 3.01 -15.67 -9.64
N PRO A 80 3.39 -14.81 -10.61
CA PRO A 80 2.61 -14.60 -11.82
C PRO A 80 2.36 -15.86 -12.67
N LEU A 81 3.12 -16.93 -12.44
CA LEU A 81 2.91 -18.22 -13.10
C LEU A 81 1.80 -19.06 -12.47
N PHE A 82 1.26 -18.68 -11.33
CA PHE A 82 0.20 -19.42 -10.67
C PHE A 82 -1.04 -19.51 -11.56
N ASP A 83 -1.43 -20.73 -11.91
CA ASP A 83 -2.57 -21.07 -12.81
C ASP A 83 -2.48 -20.50 -14.25
N ARG A 84 -1.30 -20.06 -14.67
CA ARG A 84 -1.07 -19.53 -16.05
C ARG A 84 -0.90 -20.61 -17.11
N GLY A 85 -0.51 -21.81 -16.73
CA GLY A 85 -0.26 -22.92 -17.68
C GLY A 85 -1.46 -23.34 -18.53
N ARG A 86 -2.65 -22.79 -18.27
CA ARG A 86 -3.87 -23.00 -19.07
C ARG A 86 -4.09 -21.95 -20.15
N LEU A 87 -3.43 -20.81 -20.05
CA LEU A 87 -3.57 -19.68 -20.97
C LEU A 87 -2.20 -19.36 -21.58
N PHE A 88 -2.07 -19.53 -22.87
CA PHE A 88 -0.86 -19.18 -23.65
C PHE A 88 0.43 -19.80 -23.08
N PRO A 89 0.53 -21.15 -22.99
CA PRO A 89 1.70 -21.80 -22.40
C PRO A 89 3.00 -21.46 -23.14
N GLU A 90 2.94 -21.11 -24.43
CA GLU A 90 4.07 -20.69 -25.26
C GLU A 90 4.69 -19.35 -24.82
N ASP A 91 3.93 -18.53 -24.09
CA ASP A 91 4.38 -17.21 -23.61
C ASP A 91 4.99 -17.27 -22.21
N LEU A 92 5.04 -18.45 -21.58
CA LEU A 92 5.56 -18.58 -20.23
C LEU A 92 7.09 -18.72 -20.21
N ASP A 93 7.69 -18.13 -19.20
CA ASP A 93 9.08 -18.34 -18.83
C ASP A 93 9.16 -18.81 -17.38
N GLU A 94 9.33 -20.10 -17.21
CA GLU A 94 9.39 -20.72 -15.89
C GLU A 94 10.74 -20.49 -15.19
N SER A 95 11.76 -20.07 -15.93
CA SER A 95 13.10 -19.83 -15.37
C SER A 95 13.14 -18.60 -14.47
N ASP A 96 12.27 -17.61 -14.74
CA ASP A 96 12.08 -16.42 -13.92
C ASP A 96 10.60 -16.05 -13.84
N PRO A 97 9.88 -16.46 -12.78
CA PRO A 97 8.45 -16.23 -12.64
C PRO A 97 8.04 -14.75 -12.69
N TRP A 98 8.97 -13.84 -12.35
CA TRP A 98 8.69 -12.40 -12.23
C TRP A 98 8.94 -11.60 -13.50
N GLN A 99 9.30 -12.24 -14.60
CA GLN A 99 9.44 -11.55 -15.88
C GLN A 99 8.10 -10.94 -16.33
N PHE A 100 8.19 -9.74 -16.91
CA PHE A 100 7.01 -8.97 -17.32
C PHE A 100 6.09 -9.75 -18.29
N LYS A 101 6.64 -10.58 -19.18
CA LYS A 101 5.86 -11.43 -20.09
C LYS A 101 4.94 -12.42 -19.36
N ASN A 102 5.31 -12.86 -18.15
CA ASN A 102 4.50 -13.74 -17.33
C ASN A 102 3.31 -13.02 -16.67
N ILE A 103 3.36 -11.69 -16.57
CA ILE A 103 2.32 -10.85 -15.97
C ILE A 103 1.31 -10.38 -17.02
N ARG A 104 1.66 -10.51 -18.28
CA ARG A 104 0.83 -10.08 -19.40
C ARG A 104 -0.56 -10.71 -19.34
N VAL A 105 -1.57 -9.87 -19.30
CA VAL A 105 -2.99 -10.22 -19.42
C VAL A 105 -3.45 -9.67 -20.76
N LEU A 106 -3.93 -10.56 -21.64
CA LEU A 106 -4.54 -10.19 -22.90
C LEU A 106 -6.05 -10.07 -22.75
#